data_3788b223f48a789384ebcd2beb330a0f
#
_entry.id   3788b223f48a789384ebcd2beb330a0f
#
_cell.length_a   1.000
_cell.length_b   1.000
_cell.length_c   1.000
_cell.angle_alpha   90.00
_cell.angle_beta   90.00
_cell.angle_gamma   90.00
#
_symmetry.space_group_name_H-M   'P 1'
#
loop_
_entity.id
_entity.type
_entity.pdbx_description
1 polymer ?
#
loop_
_entity_poly.entity_id
_entity_poly.type
_entity_poly.pdbx_seq_one_letter_code
_entity_poly.pdbx_strand_id
1 'polypeptide(L)'
;MFQRKREMEALSLVLEKLINDEPIDSMQGDKDTLPSKIRHQMIRLSDKMRGNEEQLIKDRDEIKGLISEIAHQLRNPLANMEGYLQLLKEGAGSRERESAYIDAIAVSERRIRFLTESFIKMARLESKVIQIKKESADLKKTLLRSILQVQGAAVEKKIDIRLQMDENLRISHDANWLSEAVFNLLDNSIKYSSSSSYVDMKAEVNEMFAEISVTDSGMGIEQGEENLIFQRFYRGKKVTSQEGFGLGLYLTREIVLQHQGFMKVTRLEEGMKISIFLPA
;
A
#
# COMPACT_ATOMS: atom_id res chain seq x y z
N MET A 1 47.13 14.61 36.95
CA MET A 1 46.86 13.17 37.00
C MET A 1 45.42 12.87 37.48
N PHE A 2 44.94 13.48 38.56
CA PHE A 2 43.63 13.27 39.18
C PHE A 2 42.42 13.65 38.26
N GLN A 3 42.54 14.69 37.45
CA GLN A 3 41.44 15.15 36.58
C GLN A 3 41.17 14.15 35.43
N ARG A 4 42.24 13.61 34.80
CA ARG A 4 42.10 12.57 33.76
C ARG A 4 41.48 11.28 34.30
N LYS A 5 41.77 10.89 35.54
CA LYS A 5 41.19 9.68 36.15
C LYS A 5 39.69 9.86 36.36
N ARG A 6 39.22 11.01 36.88
CA ARG A 6 37.79 11.33 37.05
C ARG A 6 37.04 11.38 35.74
N GLU A 7 37.65 11.90 34.68
CA GLU A 7 37.06 11.94 33.34
C GLU A 7 36.86 10.54 32.73
N MET A 8 37.85 9.64 32.94
CA MET A 8 37.75 8.25 32.50
C MET A 8 36.73 7.44 33.31
N GLU A 9 36.62 7.67 34.62
CA GLU A 9 35.59 7.06 35.48
C GLU A 9 34.20 7.51 35.07
N ALA A 10 34.02 8.78 34.73
CA ALA A 10 32.74 9.29 34.24
C ALA A 10 32.37 8.70 32.85
N LEU A 11 33.32 8.49 31.95
CA LEU A 11 33.07 7.81 30.66
C LEU A 11 32.76 6.33 30.86
N SER A 12 33.43 5.65 31.79
CA SER A 12 33.15 4.25 32.15
C SER A 12 31.72 4.09 32.69
N LEU A 13 31.26 5.01 33.53
CA LEU A 13 29.88 5.03 34.08
C LEU A 13 28.86 5.26 32.99
N VAL A 14 29.12 6.14 32.02
CA VAL A 14 28.22 6.35 30.85
C VAL A 14 28.13 5.09 29.99
N LEU A 15 29.26 4.41 29.78
CA LEU A 15 29.31 3.12 29.06
C LEU A 15 28.52 2.04 29.80
N GLU A 16 28.64 1.94 31.11
CA GLU A 16 27.95 0.97 31.96
C GLU A 16 26.44 1.19 31.92
N LYS A 17 25.99 2.44 32.01
CA LYS A 17 24.59 2.82 31.83
C LYS A 17 24.04 2.48 30.43
N LEU A 18 24.85 2.69 29.37
CA LEU A 18 24.54 2.32 28.00
C LEU A 18 24.34 0.80 27.83
N ILE A 19 25.22 0.00 28.46
CA ILE A 19 25.15 -1.47 28.40
C ILE A 19 23.92 -2.00 29.16
N ASN A 20 23.49 -1.33 30.21
CA ASN A 20 22.37 -1.72 31.06
C ASN A 20 21.00 -1.08 30.63
N ASP A 21 20.95 -0.39 29.50
CA ASP A 21 19.73 0.35 29.01
C ASP A 21 19.22 1.42 30.02
N GLU A 22 20.09 1.93 30.87
CA GLU A 22 19.73 2.96 31.83
C GLU A 22 19.75 4.37 31.19
N PRO A 23 18.84 5.29 31.60
CA PRO A 23 18.83 6.64 31.06
C PRO A 23 20.12 7.40 31.43
N ILE A 24 20.72 8.02 30.44
CA ILE A 24 21.92 8.84 30.61
C ILE A 24 21.45 10.27 30.90
N ASP A 25 21.63 10.73 32.14
CA ASP A 25 21.36 12.12 32.51
C ASP A 25 22.27 13.07 31.74
N SER A 26 21.69 14.13 31.17
CA SER A 26 22.43 15.22 30.52
C SER A 26 23.15 16.05 31.61
N MET A 27 24.29 15.55 32.10
CA MET A 27 25.13 16.37 32.98
C MET A 27 25.76 17.49 32.18
N GLN A 28 25.46 18.71 32.57
CA GLN A 28 26.08 19.95 32.10
C GLN A 28 27.59 19.90 32.27
N GLY A 29 28.31 20.01 31.19
CA GLY A 29 29.75 20.14 31.16
C GLY A 29 30.18 20.90 29.91
N ASP A 30 30.20 22.19 30.01
CA ASP A 30 30.41 23.18 28.94
C ASP A 30 31.89 23.38 28.62
N LYS A 31 32.68 22.31 28.45
CA LYS A 31 34.08 22.42 28.02
C LYS A 31 34.30 21.59 26.76
N ASP A 32 34.85 22.24 25.74
CA ASP A 32 35.25 21.60 24.46
C ASP A 32 36.48 20.68 24.68
N THR A 33 36.24 19.61 25.45
CA THR A 33 37.27 18.58 25.79
C THR A 33 36.96 17.28 25.06
N LEU A 34 37.98 16.48 24.79
CA LEU A 34 37.83 15.17 24.16
C LEU A 34 36.84 14.24 24.91
N PRO A 35 36.84 14.15 26.25
CA PRO A 35 35.86 13.38 27.00
C PRO A 35 34.41 13.89 26.81
N SER A 36 34.21 15.20 26.71
CA SER A 36 32.88 15.76 26.40
C SER A 36 32.39 15.36 25.03
N LYS A 37 33.26 15.41 24.00
CA LYS A 37 32.93 14.97 22.63
C LYS A 37 32.57 13.48 22.58
N ILE A 38 33.33 12.63 23.26
CA ILE A 38 33.07 11.19 23.34
C ILE A 38 31.72 10.93 24.02
N ARG A 39 31.43 11.61 25.13
CA ARG A 39 30.15 11.50 25.83
C ARG A 39 28.97 11.86 24.91
N HIS A 40 29.04 12.99 24.20
CA HIS A 40 28.03 13.38 23.24
C HIS A 40 27.82 12.35 22.12
N GLN A 41 28.92 11.76 21.62
CA GLN A 41 28.82 10.69 20.62
C GLN A 41 28.17 9.44 21.18
N MET A 42 28.44 9.06 22.43
CA MET A 42 27.80 7.93 23.11
C MET A 42 26.31 8.15 23.33
N ILE A 43 25.90 9.34 23.79
CA ILE A 43 24.48 9.69 23.93
C ILE A 43 23.77 9.60 22.58
N ARG A 44 24.34 10.19 21.53
CA ARG A 44 23.77 10.09 20.17
C ARG A 44 23.67 8.65 19.65
N LEU A 45 24.64 7.81 20.00
CA LEU A 45 24.62 6.38 19.66
C LEU A 45 23.50 5.66 20.40
N SER A 46 23.35 5.93 21.71
CA SER A 46 22.25 5.38 22.53
C SER A 46 20.88 5.77 21.96
N ASP A 47 20.67 7.05 21.69
CA ASP A 47 19.41 7.54 21.13
C ASP A 47 19.10 6.89 19.78
N LYS A 48 20.13 6.72 18.94
CA LYS A 48 19.99 6.03 17.66
C LYS A 48 19.68 4.53 17.82
N MET A 49 20.33 3.85 18.78
CA MET A 49 20.07 2.45 19.07
C MET A 49 18.65 2.24 19.59
N ARG A 50 18.20 3.07 20.55
CA ARG A 50 16.83 3.04 21.06
C ARG A 50 15.80 3.34 19.98
N GLY A 51 16.03 4.35 19.14
CA GLY A 51 15.16 4.61 18.00
C GLY A 51 15.07 3.45 17.00
N ASN A 52 16.19 2.77 16.75
CA ASN A 52 16.19 1.58 15.89
C ASN A 52 15.44 0.41 16.54
N GLU A 53 15.58 0.21 17.85
CA GLU A 53 14.88 -0.85 18.57
C GLU A 53 13.37 -0.61 18.60
N GLU A 54 12.94 0.62 18.91
CA GLU A 54 11.53 1.00 18.82
C GLU A 54 10.96 0.78 17.42
N GLN A 55 11.74 1.09 16.38
CA GLN A 55 11.34 0.85 15.00
C GLN A 55 11.22 -0.65 14.70
N LEU A 56 12.17 -1.47 15.14
CA LEU A 56 12.13 -2.93 14.97
C LEU A 56 10.92 -3.56 15.69
N ILE A 57 10.57 -3.06 16.88
CA ILE A 57 9.38 -3.51 17.60
C ILE A 57 8.12 -3.16 16.80
N LYS A 58 8.01 -1.94 16.30
CA LYS A 58 6.88 -1.51 15.45
C LYS A 58 6.76 -2.36 14.19
N ASP A 59 7.87 -2.53 13.46
CA ASP A 59 7.91 -3.33 12.24
C ASP A 59 7.48 -4.79 12.51
N ARG A 60 7.96 -5.37 13.61
CA ARG A 60 7.56 -6.71 14.04
C ARG A 60 6.07 -6.82 14.35
N ASP A 61 5.52 -5.84 15.07
CA ASP A 61 4.09 -5.86 15.45
C ASP A 61 3.19 -5.57 14.24
N GLU A 62 3.63 -4.74 13.29
CA GLU A 62 2.97 -4.58 12.00
C GLU A 62 2.94 -5.89 11.20
N ILE A 63 4.07 -6.61 11.13
CA ILE A 63 4.15 -7.92 10.45
C ILE A 63 3.21 -8.95 11.11
N LYS A 64 3.16 -9.00 12.46
CA LYS A 64 2.24 -9.90 13.17
C LYS A 64 0.78 -9.56 12.87
N GLY A 65 0.43 -8.28 12.88
CA GLY A 65 -0.90 -7.81 12.51
C GLY A 65 -1.27 -8.23 11.09
N LEU A 66 -0.35 -8.04 10.15
CA LEU A 66 -0.51 -8.45 8.75
C LEU A 66 -0.76 -9.96 8.61
N ILE A 67 0.07 -10.80 9.26
CA ILE A 67 -0.09 -12.26 9.21
C ILE A 67 -1.46 -12.68 9.77
N SER A 68 -1.89 -12.06 10.87
CA SER A 68 -3.20 -12.35 11.48
C SER A 68 -4.34 -11.99 10.54
N GLU A 69 -4.26 -10.84 9.88
CA GLU A 69 -5.28 -10.40 8.92
C GLU A 69 -5.33 -11.30 7.69
N ILE A 70 -4.16 -11.66 7.13
CA ILE A 70 -4.04 -12.61 6.02
C ILE A 70 -4.73 -13.93 6.37
N ALA A 71 -4.41 -14.48 7.56
CA ALA A 71 -5.00 -15.73 8.02
C ALA A 71 -6.53 -15.63 8.14
N HIS A 72 -7.03 -14.50 8.64
CA HIS A 72 -8.47 -14.26 8.75
C HIS A 72 -9.14 -14.16 7.38
N GLN A 73 -8.56 -13.41 6.44
CA GLN A 73 -9.11 -13.22 5.09
C GLN A 73 -9.06 -14.50 4.24
N LEU A 74 -8.09 -15.39 4.46
CA LEU A 74 -8.02 -16.69 3.80
C LEU A 74 -8.96 -17.72 4.41
N ARG A 75 -9.19 -17.68 5.73
CA ARG A 75 -10.06 -18.64 6.42
C ARG A 75 -11.49 -18.63 5.88
N ASN A 76 -12.04 -17.45 5.61
CA ASN A 76 -13.43 -17.33 5.16
C ASN A 76 -13.70 -18.01 3.82
N PRO A 77 -12.98 -17.73 2.72
CA PRO A 77 -13.20 -18.41 1.44
C PRO A 77 -12.87 -19.91 1.52
N LEU A 78 -11.89 -20.35 2.34
CA LEU A 78 -11.59 -21.76 2.56
C LEU A 78 -12.75 -22.47 3.25
N ALA A 79 -13.30 -21.92 4.33
CA ALA A 79 -14.45 -22.48 5.03
C ALA A 79 -15.69 -22.58 4.12
N ASN A 80 -15.91 -21.57 3.24
CA ASN A 80 -16.99 -21.64 2.25
C ASN A 80 -16.77 -22.78 1.26
N MET A 81 -15.54 -22.96 0.73
CA MET A 81 -15.22 -24.08 -0.17
C MET A 81 -15.45 -25.42 0.49
N GLU A 82 -14.98 -25.59 1.73
CA GLU A 82 -15.17 -26.83 2.52
C GLU A 82 -16.65 -27.14 2.71
N GLY A 83 -17.45 -26.12 3.08
CA GLY A 83 -18.90 -26.29 3.26
C GLY A 83 -19.62 -26.72 1.97
N TYR A 84 -19.33 -26.08 0.84
CA TYR A 84 -19.95 -26.49 -0.43
C TYR A 84 -19.46 -27.85 -0.93
N LEU A 85 -18.19 -28.19 -0.70
CA LEU A 85 -17.68 -29.53 -1.01
C LEU A 85 -18.35 -30.62 -0.16
N GLN A 86 -18.66 -30.33 1.09
CA GLN A 86 -19.40 -31.27 1.96
C GLN A 86 -20.83 -31.47 1.45
N LEU A 87 -21.53 -30.39 1.10
CA LEU A 87 -22.90 -30.46 0.53
C LEU A 87 -22.94 -31.26 -0.78
N LEU A 88 -21.93 -31.11 -1.64
CA LEU A 88 -21.79 -31.92 -2.86
C LEU A 88 -21.58 -33.39 -2.56
N LYS A 89 -20.76 -33.74 -1.55
CA LYS A 89 -20.52 -35.13 -1.15
C LYS A 89 -21.75 -35.83 -0.56
N GLU A 90 -22.57 -35.08 0.17
CA GLU A 90 -23.80 -35.59 0.79
C GLU A 90 -24.92 -35.81 -0.25
N GLY A 91 -24.73 -35.39 -1.50
CA GLY A 91 -25.73 -35.57 -2.56
C GLY A 91 -27.03 -34.75 -2.30
N ALA A 92 -26.95 -33.73 -1.48
CA ALA A 92 -28.10 -33.00 -0.93
C ALA A 92 -28.72 -31.98 -1.92
N GLY A 93 -28.82 -32.30 -3.22
CA GLY A 93 -29.34 -31.29 -4.13
C GLY A 93 -29.85 -31.79 -5.48
N SER A 94 -30.70 -30.93 -6.11
CA SER A 94 -30.97 -31.05 -7.53
C SER A 94 -29.71 -30.67 -8.33
N ARG A 95 -29.66 -31.06 -9.59
CA ARG A 95 -28.55 -30.72 -10.51
C ARG A 95 -28.26 -29.21 -10.59
N GLU A 96 -29.29 -28.38 -10.40
CA GLU A 96 -29.15 -26.91 -10.35
C GLU A 96 -28.42 -26.44 -9.09
N ARG A 97 -28.68 -27.08 -7.92
CA ARG A 97 -27.98 -26.77 -6.67
C ARG A 97 -26.52 -27.22 -6.71
N GLU A 98 -26.24 -28.38 -7.29
CA GLU A 98 -24.87 -28.83 -7.49
C GLU A 98 -24.06 -27.83 -8.36
N SER A 99 -24.66 -27.34 -9.46
CA SER A 99 -24.05 -26.28 -10.28
C SER A 99 -23.79 -25.01 -9.47
N ALA A 100 -24.74 -24.55 -8.67
CA ALA A 100 -24.59 -23.37 -7.82
C ALA A 100 -23.45 -23.55 -6.76
N TYR A 101 -23.29 -24.75 -6.20
CA TYR A 101 -22.21 -25.05 -5.27
C TYR A 101 -20.84 -25.02 -5.96
N ILE A 102 -20.73 -25.57 -7.16
CA ILE A 102 -19.52 -25.51 -7.98
C ILE A 102 -19.16 -24.05 -8.30
N ASP A 103 -20.14 -23.23 -8.68
CA ASP A 103 -19.93 -21.81 -8.94
C ASP A 103 -19.44 -21.05 -7.69
N ALA A 104 -20.01 -21.36 -6.52
CA ALA A 104 -19.59 -20.77 -5.25
C ALA A 104 -18.16 -21.18 -4.84
N ILE A 105 -17.78 -22.43 -5.13
CA ILE A 105 -16.39 -22.90 -4.95
C ILE A 105 -15.45 -22.13 -5.88
N ALA A 106 -15.81 -21.97 -7.16
CA ALA A 106 -15.02 -21.23 -8.14
C ALA A 106 -14.86 -19.74 -7.74
N VAL A 107 -15.90 -19.11 -7.18
CA VAL A 107 -15.81 -17.76 -6.60
C VAL A 107 -14.82 -17.72 -5.45
N SER A 108 -14.87 -18.68 -4.53
CA SER A 108 -13.98 -18.75 -3.37
C SER A 108 -12.52 -19.01 -3.79
N GLU A 109 -12.28 -19.83 -4.81
CA GLU A 109 -10.95 -20.06 -5.41
C GLU A 109 -10.38 -18.77 -5.99
N ARG A 110 -11.15 -18.04 -6.80
CA ARG A 110 -10.73 -16.74 -7.36
C ARG A 110 -10.36 -15.73 -6.25
N ARG A 111 -11.11 -15.72 -5.15
CA ARG A 111 -10.81 -14.86 -3.99
C ARG A 111 -9.47 -15.22 -3.35
N ILE A 112 -9.20 -16.51 -3.12
CA ILE A 112 -7.94 -16.99 -2.55
C ILE A 112 -6.77 -16.62 -3.47
N ARG A 113 -6.91 -16.83 -4.77
CA ARG A 113 -5.89 -16.50 -5.77
C ARG A 113 -5.58 -15.00 -5.74
N PHE A 114 -6.59 -14.14 -5.80
CA PHE A 114 -6.44 -12.69 -5.74
C PHE A 114 -5.72 -12.24 -4.46
N LEU A 115 -6.12 -12.77 -3.30
CA LEU A 115 -5.47 -12.48 -2.02
C LEU A 115 -3.99 -12.87 -2.05
N THR A 116 -3.68 -14.09 -2.49
CA THR A 116 -2.31 -14.60 -2.54
C THR A 116 -1.43 -13.75 -3.47
N GLU A 117 -1.91 -13.40 -4.66
CA GLU A 117 -1.20 -12.54 -5.60
C GLU A 117 -0.97 -11.14 -5.04
N SER A 118 -1.98 -10.55 -4.38
CA SER A 118 -1.87 -9.23 -3.74
C SER A 118 -0.85 -9.24 -2.61
N PHE A 119 -0.82 -10.31 -1.80
CA PHE A 119 0.17 -10.46 -0.72
C PHE A 119 1.59 -10.64 -1.26
N ILE A 120 1.77 -11.42 -2.33
CA ILE A 120 3.08 -11.56 -2.96
C ILE A 120 3.57 -10.20 -3.49
N LYS A 121 2.70 -9.43 -4.15
CA LYS A 121 3.04 -8.08 -4.63
C LYS A 121 3.40 -7.15 -3.47
N MET A 122 2.61 -7.15 -2.40
CA MET A 122 2.85 -6.34 -1.20
C MET A 122 4.18 -6.73 -0.51
N ALA A 123 4.41 -8.02 -0.26
CA ALA A 123 5.64 -8.50 0.36
C ALA A 123 6.88 -8.15 -0.46
N ARG A 124 6.77 -8.18 -1.78
CA ARG A 124 7.84 -7.77 -2.69
C ARG A 124 8.16 -6.28 -2.60
N LEU A 125 7.15 -5.42 -2.47
CA LEU A 125 7.32 -3.98 -2.33
C LEU A 125 7.88 -3.61 -0.95
N GLU A 126 7.35 -4.20 0.13
CA GLU A 126 7.77 -3.90 1.51
C GLU A 126 9.19 -4.38 1.83
N SER A 127 9.56 -5.56 1.36
CA SER A 127 10.90 -6.12 1.62
C SER A 127 12.04 -5.36 0.95
N LYS A 128 11.73 -4.31 0.13
CA LYS A 128 12.71 -3.59 -0.70
C LYS A 128 13.59 -4.53 -1.56
N VAL A 129 13.20 -5.81 -1.67
CA VAL A 129 13.88 -6.80 -2.53
C VAL A 129 13.68 -6.44 -3.99
N ILE A 130 12.53 -5.83 -4.32
CA ILE A 130 12.31 -5.27 -5.65
C ILE A 130 12.62 -3.79 -5.60
N GLN A 131 13.69 -3.41 -6.26
CA GLN A 131 13.94 -2.02 -6.62
C GLN A 131 13.09 -1.69 -7.84
N ILE A 132 12.24 -0.68 -7.73
CA ILE A 132 11.53 -0.11 -8.87
C ILE A 132 12.58 0.39 -9.87
N LYS A 133 12.57 -0.18 -11.07
CA LYS A 133 13.48 0.19 -12.16
C LYS A 133 12.86 1.32 -12.96
N LYS A 134 13.17 2.56 -12.58
CA LYS A 134 12.72 3.74 -13.30
C LYS A 134 13.54 3.92 -14.57
N GLU A 135 12.86 3.95 -15.71
CA GLU A 135 13.44 4.21 -17.03
C GLU A 135 12.59 5.28 -17.74
N SER A 136 13.20 6.08 -18.62
CA SER A 136 12.45 7.01 -19.46
C SER A 136 11.56 6.21 -20.42
N ALA A 137 10.30 6.05 -20.08
CA ALA A 137 9.32 5.27 -20.81
C ALA A 137 8.14 6.13 -21.32
N ASP A 138 7.47 5.63 -22.34
CA ASP A 138 6.29 6.23 -22.94
C ASP A 138 5.09 6.03 -21.98
N LEU A 139 4.61 7.11 -21.38
CA LEU A 139 3.52 7.07 -20.42
C LEU A 139 2.22 6.58 -21.07
N LYS A 140 1.93 6.98 -22.31
CA LYS A 140 0.73 6.56 -23.03
C LYS A 140 0.62 5.04 -23.14
N LYS A 141 1.75 4.36 -23.46
CA LYS A 141 1.77 2.91 -23.53
C LYS A 141 1.49 2.25 -22.19
N THR A 142 2.03 2.81 -21.11
CA THR A 142 1.79 2.31 -19.75
C THR A 142 0.32 2.45 -19.35
N LEU A 143 -0.31 3.61 -19.62
CA LEU A 143 -1.71 3.86 -19.31
C LEU A 143 -2.66 3.02 -20.16
N LEU A 144 -2.39 2.88 -21.47
CA LEU A 144 -3.19 2.02 -22.36
C LEU A 144 -3.13 0.55 -21.93
N ARG A 145 -1.99 0.08 -21.45
CA ARG A 145 -1.87 -1.28 -20.89
C ARG A 145 -2.81 -1.49 -19.70
N SER A 146 -2.94 -0.52 -18.82
CA SER A 146 -3.84 -0.58 -17.67
C SER A 146 -5.32 -0.56 -18.11
N ILE A 147 -5.66 0.25 -19.10
CA ILE A 147 -7.02 0.29 -19.70
C ILE A 147 -7.39 -1.08 -20.29
N LEU A 148 -6.48 -1.68 -21.05
CA LEU A 148 -6.72 -2.99 -21.66
C LEU A 148 -7.00 -4.09 -20.61
N GLN A 149 -6.36 -4.03 -19.44
CA GLN A 149 -6.59 -4.99 -18.36
C GLN A 149 -8.00 -4.91 -17.76
N VAL A 150 -8.61 -3.74 -17.72
CA VAL A 150 -9.96 -3.53 -17.16
C VAL A 150 -11.06 -3.50 -18.21
N GLN A 151 -10.73 -3.58 -19.50
CA GLN A 151 -11.66 -3.42 -20.59
C GLN A 151 -12.83 -4.41 -20.52
N GLY A 152 -12.60 -5.67 -20.16
CA GLY A 152 -13.65 -6.67 -19.99
C GLY A 152 -14.72 -6.25 -18.98
N ALA A 153 -14.28 -5.83 -17.78
CA ALA A 153 -15.17 -5.37 -16.73
C ALA A 153 -15.89 -4.06 -17.10
N ALA A 154 -15.21 -3.15 -17.80
CA ALA A 154 -15.81 -1.91 -18.28
C ALA A 154 -16.92 -2.18 -19.32
N VAL A 155 -16.69 -3.08 -20.26
CA VAL A 155 -17.69 -3.49 -21.27
C VAL A 155 -18.91 -4.15 -20.61
N GLU A 156 -18.69 -5.06 -19.65
CA GLU A 156 -19.76 -5.73 -18.91
C GLU A 156 -20.68 -4.72 -18.20
N LYS A 157 -20.10 -3.69 -17.58
CA LYS A 157 -20.84 -2.60 -16.91
C LYS A 157 -21.27 -1.47 -17.85
N LYS A 158 -20.91 -1.52 -19.15
CA LYS A 158 -21.14 -0.43 -20.13
C LYS A 158 -20.53 0.90 -19.68
N ILE A 159 -19.33 0.85 -19.09
CA ILE A 159 -18.58 2.04 -18.67
C ILE A 159 -17.62 2.44 -19.78
N ASP A 160 -17.64 3.72 -20.17
CA ASP A 160 -16.74 4.32 -21.14
C ASP A 160 -15.50 4.85 -20.42
N ILE A 161 -14.29 4.40 -20.82
CA ILE A 161 -13.03 4.90 -20.28
C ILE A 161 -12.43 5.89 -21.26
N ARG A 162 -12.28 7.14 -20.83
CA ARG A 162 -11.77 8.23 -21.65
C ARG A 162 -10.38 8.61 -21.21
N LEU A 163 -9.41 8.53 -22.11
CA LEU A 163 -8.02 8.96 -21.86
C LEU A 163 -7.75 10.32 -22.51
N GLN A 164 -7.40 11.31 -21.71
CA GLN A 164 -6.97 12.62 -22.15
C GLN A 164 -5.52 12.87 -21.74
N MET A 165 -4.64 13.02 -22.71
CA MET A 165 -3.21 13.30 -22.49
C MET A 165 -2.55 13.79 -23.79
N ASP A 166 -1.40 14.45 -23.63
CA ASP A 166 -0.57 14.80 -24.77
C ASP A 166 0.10 13.57 -25.40
N GLU A 167 0.25 13.58 -26.72
CA GLU A 167 1.00 12.56 -27.43
C GLU A 167 2.50 12.67 -27.10
N ASN A 168 3.18 11.54 -27.00
CA ASN A 168 4.63 11.44 -26.78
C ASN A 168 5.15 11.86 -25.39
N LEU A 169 4.31 11.79 -24.37
CA LEU A 169 4.71 12.09 -23.00
C LEU A 169 5.63 10.99 -22.46
N ARG A 170 6.87 11.34 -22.13
CA ARG A 170 7.85 10.42 -21.54
C ARG A 170 8.23 10.89 -20.16
N ILE A 171 8.14 10.01 -19.17
CA ILE A 171 8.57 10.25 -17.79
C ILE A 171 9.42 9.10 -17.29
N SER A 172 10.20 9.34 -16.23
CA SER A 172 11.00 8.28 -15.58
C SER A 172 10.13 7.45 -14.66
N HIS A 173 9.79 6.21 -15.07
CA HIS A 173 8.95 5.32 -14.27
C HIS A 173 9.22 3.84 -14.58
N ASP A 174 8.78 2.95 -13.69
CA ASP A 174 8.69 1.53 -13.96
C ASP A 174 7.33 1.22 -14.60
N ALA A 175 7.34 0.88 -15.88
CA ALA A 175 6.12 0.69 -16.66
C ALA A 175 5.23 -0.46 -16.14
N ASN A 176 5.80 -1.49 -15.50
CA ASN A 176 5.02 -2.60 -14.95
C ASN A 176 4.33 -2.20 -13.66
N TRP A 177 5.07 -1.60 -12.73
CA TRP A 177 4.53 -1.18 -11.45
C TRP A 177 3.57 0.00 -11.58
N LEU A 178 3.86 0.99 -12.44
CA LEU A 178 2.93 2.09 -12.68
C LEU A 178 1.65 1.60 -13.37
N SER A 179 1.76 0.65 -14.32
CA SER A 179 0.58 0.03 -14.93
C SER A 179 -0.28 -0.69 -13.88
N GLU A 180 0.31 -1.38 -12.91
CA GLU A 180 -0.40 -2.01 -11.81
C GLU A 180 -1.11 -0.97 -10.91
N ALA A 181 -0.43 0.13 -10.57
CA ALA A 181 -1.02 1.22 -9.79
C ALA A 181 -2.25 1.82 -10.47
N VAL A 182 -2.13 2.12 -11.77
CA VAL A 182 -3.24 2.67 -12.58
C VAL A 182 -4.35 1.64 -12.77
N PHE A 183 -4.01 0.37 -12.98
CA PHE A 183 -5.00 -0.72 -13.04
C PHE A 183 -5.86 -0.74 -11.77
N ASN A 184 -5.26 -0.68 -10.58
CA ASN A 184 -6.00 -0.67 -9.32
C ASN A 184 -6.94 0.53 -9.20
N LEU A 185 -6.55 1.71 -9.70
CA LEU A 185 -7.43 2.88 -9.72
C LEU A 185 -8.61 2.66 -10.67
N LEU A 186 -8.35 2.19 -11.88
CA LEU A 186 -9.40 1.93 -12.88
C LEU A 186 -10.35 0.83 -12.43
N ASP A 187 -9.84 -0.28 -11.88
CA ASP A 187 -10.65 -1.38 -11.35
C ASP A 187 -11.58 -0.90 -10.24
N ASN A 188 -11.08 -0.09 -9.31
CA ASN A 188 -11.90 0.54 -8.28
C ASN A 188 -12.97 1.47 -8.89
N SER A 189 -12.60 2.32 -9.83
CA SER A 189 -13.53 3.25 -10.47
C SER A 189 -14.66 2.50 -11.20
N ILE A 190 -14.34 1.45 -11.95
CA ILE A 190 -15.33 0.61 -12.62
C ILE A 190 -16.22 -0.11 -11.61
N LYS A 191 -15.62 -0.64 -10.55
CA LYS A 191 -16.32 -1.41 -9.54
C LYS A 191 -17.35 -0.59 -8.78
N TYR A 192 -17.02 0.64 -8.42
CA TYR A 192 -17.86 1.50 -7.58
C TYR A 192 -18.74 2.46 -8.38
N SER A 193 -18.55 2.59 -9.68
CA SER A 193 -19.42 3.35 -10.57
C SER A 193 -20.69 2.58 -10.94
N SER A 194 -21.73 3.33 -11.25
CA SER A 194 -22.98 2.80 -11.80
C SER A 194 -22.77 2.29 -13.23
N SER A 195 -23.61 1.37 -13.68
CA SER A 195 -23.62 0.93 -15.08
C SER A 195 -23.99 2.08 -16.02
N SER A 196 -23.43 2.06 -17.22
CA SER A 196 -23.64 3.08 -18.25
C SER A 196 -23.14 4.48 -17.87
N SER A 197 -22.05 4.52 -17.08
CA SER A 197 -21.34 5.74 -16.69
C SER A 197 -20.02 5.88 -17.46
N TYR A 198 -19.16 6.79 -17.02
CA TYR A 198 -17.83 6.99 -17.59
C TYR A 198 -16.78 7.11 -16.51
N VAL A 199 -15.54 6.79 -16.88
CA VAL A 199 -14.33 6.99 -16.07
C VAL A 199 -13.36 7.85 -16.89
N ASP A 200 -13.03 9.03 -16.39
CA ASP A 200 -12.11 9.93 -17.06
C ASP A 200 -10.70 9.73 -16.48
N MET A 201 -9.76 9.39 -17.34
CA MET A 201 -8.34 9.34 -17.01
C MET A 201 -7.60 10.47 -17.72
N LYS A 202 -6.87 11.28 -16.97
CA LYS A 202 -6.11 12.41 -17.49
C LYS A 202 -4.65 12.31 -17.07
N ALA A 203 -3.74 12.61 -18.00
CA ALA A 203 -2.31 12.72 -17.68
C ALA A 203 -1.76 14.03 -18.20
N GLU A 204 -1.13 14.80 -17.30
CA GLU A 204 -0.52 16.10 -17.56
C GLU A 204 0.86 16.16 -16.92
N VAL A 205 1.79 16.89 -17.52
CA VAL A 205 3.13 17.11 -16.96
C VAL A 205 3.38 18.61 -16.86
N ASN A 206 3.90 19.00 -15.71
CA ASN A 206 4.45 20.34 -15.49
C ASN A 206 5.95 20.23 -15.15
N GLU A 207 6.59 21.36 -14.81
CA GLU A 207 8.03 21.42 -14.51
C GLU A 207 8.47 20.53 -13.33
N MET A 208 7.56 20.17 -12.44
CA MET A 208 7.88 19.42 -11.20
C MET A 208 7.34 18.00 -11.20
N PHE A 209 6.14 17.79 -11.74
CA PHE A 209 5.41 16.53 -11.62
C PHE A 209 4.67 16.15 -12.90
N ALA A 210 4.58 14.85 -13.12
CA ALA A 210 3.57 14.24 -13.96
C ALA A 210 2.36 13.86 -13.08
N GLU A 211 1.19 14.46 -13.34
CA GLU A 211 -0.07 14.09 -12.70
C GLU A 211 -0.80 13.07 -13.58
N ILE A 212 -1.17 11.93 -13.01
CA ILE A 212 -2.07 10.95 -13.61
C ILE A 212 -3.30 10.90 -12.71
N SER A 213 -4.45 11.28 -13.22
CA SER A 213 -5.69 11.28 -12.45
C SER A 213 -6.74 10.38 -13.06
N VAL A 214 -7.49 9.71 -12.19
CA VAL A 214 -8.67 8.90 -12.54
C VAL A 214 -9.85 9.50 -11.79
N THR A 215 -10.89 9.83 -12.53
CA THR A 215 -12.14 10.43 -12.02
C THR A 215 -13.29 9.50 -12.35
N ASP A 216 -14.08 9.17 -11.36
CA ASP A 216 -15.29 8.36 -11.50
C ASP A 216 -16.53 9.10 -10.97
N SER A 217 -17.70 8.63 -11.37
CA SER A 217 -19.01 9.07 -10.90
C SER A 217 -19.66 8.05 -9.97
N GLY A 218 -18.85 7.33 -9.19
CA GLY A 218 -19.29 6.31 -8.27
C GLY A 218 -19.87 6.84 -6.97
N MET A 219 -20.00 5.95 -5.97
CA MET A 219 -20.54 6.32 -4.66
C MET A 219 -19.67 7.29 -3.86
N GLY A 220 -18.43 7.54 -4.29
CA GLY A 220 -17.44 8.35 -3.58
C GLY A 220 -17.10 7.81 -2.19
N ILE A 221 -16.49 8.67 -1.37
CA ILE A 221 -16.08 8.37 0.02
C ILE A 221 -16.71 9.38 1.00
N GLU A 222 -16.80 9.01 2.28
CA GLU A 222 -17.25 9.92 3.33
C GLU A 222 -16.14 10.90 3.72
N GLN A 223 -16.54 11.98 4.38
CA GLN A 223 -15.60 12.95 4.93
C GLN A 223 -14.76 12.30 6.03
N GLY A 224 -13.42 12.47 5.93
CA GLY A 224 -12.46 11.87 6.87
C GLY A 224 -11.94 10.51 6.42
N GLU A 225 -12.46 9.93 5.32
CA GLU A 225 -11.94 8.67 4.77
C GLU A 225 -10.75 8.87 3.81
N GLU A 226 -10.42 10.11 3.42
CA GLU A 226 -9.44 10.45 2.38
C GLU A 226 -8.05 9.82 2.62
N ASN A 227 -7.64 9.69 3.89
CA ASN A 227 -6.40 9.01 4.25
C ASN A 227 -6.60 7.53 4.59
N LEU A 228 -7.79 7.16 5.07
CA LEU A 228 -8.10 5.80 5.50
C LEU A 228 -8.19 4.83 4.33
N ILE A 229 -8.69 5.27 3.17
CA ILE A 229 -8.82 4.42 1.98
C ILE A 229 -7.50 3.86 1.46
N PHE A 230 -6.36 4.41 1.89
CA PHE A 230 -5.02 3.92 1.58
C PHE A 230 -4.46 2.97 2.64
N GLN A 231 -5.20 2.69 3.71
CA GLN A 231 -4.80 1.68 4.70
C GLN A 231 -5.09 0.27 4.18
N ARG A 232 -4.29 -0.67 4.62
CA ARG A 232 -4.48 -2.10 4.32
C ARG A 232 -5.84 -2.56 4.82
N PHE A 233 -6.57 -3.32 4.00
CA PHE A 233 -7.87 -3.92 4.32
C PHE A 233 -8.98 -2.92 4.64
N TYR A 234 -8.71 -1.62 4.49
CA TYR A 234 -9.74 -0.63 4.71
C TYR A 234 -10.78 -0.65 3.59
N ARG A 235 -12.03 -0.64 3.98
CA ARG A 235 -13.19 -0.53 3.09
C ARG A 235 -14.07 0.61 3.58
N GLY A 236 -14.39 1.54 2.70
CA GLY A 236 -15.23 2.68 3.03
C GLY A 236 -16.59 2.26 3.57
N LYS A 237 -17.17 3.06 4.44
CA LYS A 237 -18.46 2.77 5.12
C LYS A 237 -19.62 2.59 4.18
N LYS A 238 -19.58 3.23 3.01
CA LYS A 238 -20.59 3.08 1.96
C LYS A 238 -20.51 1.75 1.21
N VAL A 239 -19.37 1.02 1.34
CA VAL A 239 -19.14 -0.22 0.59
C VAL A 239 -19.81 -1.39 1.31
N THR A 240 -21.01 -1.76 0.90
CA THR A 240 -21.81 -2.84 1.52
C THR A 240 -21.79 -4.15 0.73
N SER A 241 -21.87 -4.09 -0.60
CA SER A 241 -22.08 -5.26 -1.45
C SER A 241 -20.94 -5.57 -2.44
N GLN A 242 -20.08 -4.59 -2.75
CA GLN A 242 -19.01 -4.79 -3.72
C GLN A 242 -17.91 -5.70 -3.16
N GLU A 243 -17.42 -6.62 -3.99
CA GLU A 243 -16.32 -7.50 -3.61
C GLU A 243 -14.99 -6.74 -3.54
N GLY A 244 -14.11 -7.07 -2.58
CA GLY A 244 -12.76 -6.54 -2.49
C GLY A 244 -12.20 -6.59 -1.08
N PHE A 245 -10.88 -6.59 -1.01
CA PHE A 245 -10.14 -6.80 0.24
C PHE A 245 -9.49 -5.52 0.78
N GLY A 246 -9.68 -4.37 0.14
CA GLY A 246 -9.08 -3.10 0.58
C GLY A 246 -7.56 -3.06 0.42
N LEU A 247 -7.00 -3.79 -0.56
CA LEU A 247 -5.56 -3.85 -0.82
C LEU A 247 -5.12 -3.01 -2.03
N GLY A 248 -6.01 -2.76 -3.00
CA GLY A 248 -5.65 -2.11 -4.26
C GLY A 248 -5.09 -0.70 -4.06
N LEU A 249 -5.78 0.16 -3.31
CA LEU A 249 -5.32 1.54 -3.07
C LEU A 249 -4.08 1.60 -2.17
N TYR A 250 -3.96 0.69 -1.20
CA TYR A 250 -2.73 0.55 -0.43
C TYR A 250 -1.53 0.22 -1.34
N LEU A 251 -1.68 -0.81 -2.19
CA LEU A 251 -0.64 -1.22 -3.14
C LEU A 251 -0.29 -0.07 -4.11
N THR A 252 -1.29 0.65 -4.60
CA THR A 252 -1.09 1.83 -5.44
C THR A 252 -0.24 2.88 -4.73
N ARG A 253 -0.55 3.19 -3.46
CA ARG A 253 0.22 4.14 -2.66
C ARG A 253 1.67 3.71 -2.47
N GLU A 254 1.92 2.45 -2.15
CA GLU A 254 3.28 1.91 -1.98
C GLU A 254 4.09 2.00 -3.28
N ILE A 255 3.48 1.66 -4.43
CA ILE A 255 4.11 1.82 -5.75
C ILE A 255 4.49 3.28 -6.00
N VAL A 256 3.58 4.22 -5.74
CA VAL A 256 3.79 5.65 -5.95
C VAL A 256 4.88 6.20 -5.03
N LEU A 257 4.88 5.81 -3.75
CA LEU A 257 5.93 6.20 -2.79
C LEU A 257 7.32 5.70 -3.22
N GLN A 258 7.41 4.47 -3.74
CA GLN A 258 8.69 3.96 -4.25
C GLN A 258 9.13 4.65 -5.54
N HIS A 259 8.21 5.24 -6.31
CA HIS A 259 8.53 6.16 -7.41
C HIS A 259 8.92 7.56 -6.92
N GLN A 260 8.96 7.81 -5.59
CA GLN A 260 9.19 9.13 -4.98
C GLN A 260 8.06 10.12 -5.28
N GLY A 261 6.89 9.61 -5.54
CA GLY A 261 5.67 10.37 -5.80
C GLY A 261 4.76 10.46 -4.58
N PHE A 262 3.61 11.05 -4.78
CA PHE A 262 2.54 11.10 -3.77
C PHE A 262 1.17 10.99 -4.44
N MET A 263 0.14 10.76 -3.62
CA MET A 263 -1.24 10.65 -4.09
C MET A 263 -2.12 11.69 -3.42
N LYS A 264 -3.15 12.12 -4.14
CA LYS A 264 -4.19 13.01 -3.64
C LYS A 264 -5.57 12.45 -4.00
N VAL A 265 -6.48 12.52 -3.05
CA VAL A 265 -7.90 12.23 -3.26
C VAL A 265 -8.70 13.52 -3.18
N THR A 266 -9.61 13.70 -4.10
CA THR A 266 -10.56 14.80 -4.10
C THR A 266 -11.96 14.23 -4.18
N ARG A 267 -12.79 14.53 -3.19
CA ARG A 267 -14.22 14.20 -3.22
C ARG A 267 -14.92 15.12 -4.20
N LEU A 268 -15.80 14.57 -4.97
CA LEU A 268 -16.67 15.30 -5.88
C LEU A 268 -18.12 15.25 -5.36
N GLU A 269 -19.01 16.02 -5.95
CA GLU A 269 -20.45 15.92 -5.64
C GLU A 269 -20.97 14.54 -5.98
N GLU A 270 -20.55 13.99 -7.12
CA GLU A 270 -20.76 12.59 -7.52
C GLU A 270 -19.38 11.94 -7.78
N GLY A 271 -19.06 10.86 -7.06
CA GLY A 271 -17.82 10.12 -7.24
C GLY A 271 -16.60 10.71 -6.53
N MET A 272 -15.44 10.42 -7.08
CA MET A 272 -14.15 10.92 -6.59
C MET A 272 -13.11 11.03 -7.70
N LYS A 273 -12.09 11.86 -7.46
CA LYS A 273 -10.88 11.94 -8.28
C LYS A 273 -9.70 11.46 -7.44
N ILE A 274 -8.93 10.50 -7.94
CA ILE A 274 -7.65 10.10 -7.36
C ILE A 274 -6.55 10.49 -8.33
N SER A 275 -5.56 11.24 -7.83
CA SER A 275 -4.40 11.70 -8.60
C SER A 275 -3.12 11.09 -8.06
N ILE A 276 -2.28 10.59 -8.96
CA ILE A 276 -0.90 10.16 -8.74
C ILE A 276 0.00 11.27 -9.25
N PHE A 277 0.97 11.69 -8.43
CA PHE A 277 2.00 12.65 -8.79
C PHE A 277 3.36 11.97 -8.76
N LEU A 278 4.04 11.92 -9.90
CA LEU A 278 5.40 11.41 -10.03
C LEU A 278 6.36 12.54 -10.37
N PRO A 279 7.61 12.52 -9.90
CA PRO A 279 8.63 13.50 -10.35
C PRO A 279 8.76 13.47 -11.87
N ALA A 280 8.80 14.67 -12.50
CA ALA A 280 8.91 14.83 -13.96
C ALA A 280 10.31 14.51 -14.49
#